data_ea08c9ff95a171a2d4a16d3828c45e03
#
_entry.id   ea08c9ff95a171a2d4a16d3828c45e03
#
_cell.length_a   1.000
_cell.length_b   1.000
_cell.length_c   1.000
_cell.angle_alpha   90.00
_cell.angle_beta   90.00
_cell.angle_gamma   90.00
#
_symmetry.space_group_name_H-M   'P 1'
#
loop_
_entity.id
_entity.type
_entity.pdbx_description
1 polymer ?
#
loop_
_entity_poly.entity_id
_entity_poly.type
_entity_poly.pdbx_seq_one_letter_code
_entity_poly.pdbx_strand_id
1 'polypeptide(L)'
;SDDEQYIIAFSNTRIEVFQINPTNGNISSIQAITGQAWLVNTTSAPYLEEYTFAQQGDIMFIAHQTVAPRKLIRTGLTTFTVETYVFEESVNSEHVFQPYYPFQDLGVTLSSNATSGSGRTLTTSADYFTSDHVGVYLKIGKAEAKITGFTNATTVTATIYGTLRQQLDNDA
;
A
#
# COMPACT_ATOMS: atom_id res chain seq x y z
N SER A 1 29.32 -4.36 -0.49
CA SER A 1 30.49 -4.89 0.23
C SER A 1 30.14 -4.91 1.71
N ASP A 2 30.67 -5.85 2.45
CA ASP A 2 30.41 -6.03 3.90
C ASP A 2 30.91 -4.85 4.76
N ASP A 3 31.60 -3.90 4.15
CA ASP A 3 32.24 -2.76 4.82
C ASP A 3 31.44 -1.46 4.79
N GLU A 4 30.31 -1.43 4.09
CA GLU A 4 29.49 -0.22 3.99
C GLU A 4 28.33 -0.27 4.96
N GLN A 5 28.33 0.59 5.95
CA GLN A 5 27.30 0.69 6.96
C GLN A 5 26.65 2.09 6.93
N TYR A 6 25.32 2.10 7.04
CA TYR A 6 24.54 3.33 7.03
C TYR A 6 23.59 3.36 8.24
N ILE A 7 23.38 4.56 8.76
CA ILE A 7 22.32 4.85 9.73
C ILE A 7 21.27 5.67 9.01
N ILE A 8 20.02 5.23 9.08
CA ILE A 8 18.87 5.94 8.52
C ILE A 8 18.07 6.53 9.67
N ALA A 9 18.00 7.85 9.74
CA ALA A 9 17.22 8.56 10.75
C ALA A 9 15.96 9.14 10.14
N PHE A 10 14.82 8.82 10.73
CA PHE A 10 13.52 9.35 10.34
C PHE A 10 13.09 10.46 11.29
N SER A 11 12.63 11.56 10.73
CA SER A 11 12.08 12.68 11.47
C SER A 11 10.87 13.27 10.72
N ASN A 12 10.19 14.25 11.30
CA ASN A 12 9.03 14.86 10.66
C ASN A 12 9.39 15.39 9.26
N THR A 13 8.77 14.84 8.21
CA THR A 13 8.94 15.13 6.78
C THR A 13 10.35 14.95 6.21
N ARG A 14 11.24 14.24 6.94
CA ARG A 14 12.66 14.12 6.56
C ARG A 14 13.24 12.75 6.88
N ILE A 15 14.06 12.25 5.97
CA ILE A 15 14.96 11.11 6.19
C ILE A 15 16.38 11.64 6.08
N GLU A 16 17.23 11.32 7.04
CA GLU A 16 18.65 11.62 7.02
C GLU A 16 19.46 10.33 6.97
N VAL A 17 20.39 10.28 6.01
CA VAL A 17 21.27 9.14 5.81
C VAL A 17 22.66 9.50 6.26
N PHE A 18 23.21 8.68 7.16
CA PHE A 18 24.59 8.80 7.64
C PHE A 18 25.37 7.58 7.18
N GLN A 19 26.60 7.79 6.81
CA GLN A 19 27.56 6.74 6.53
C GLN A 19 28.53 6.57 7.72
N ILE A 20 28.80 5.32 8.08
CA ILE A 20 29.84 4.96 9.05
C ILE A 20 31.12 4.68 8.27
N ASN A 21 32.17 5.40 8.59
CA ASN A 21 33.49 5.13 7.99
C ASN A 21 34.05 3.82 8.57
N PRO A 22 34.30 2.80 7.74
CA PRO A 22 34.73 1.47 8.24
C PRO A 22 36.13 1.49 8.86
N THR A 23 36.97 2.50 8.56
CA THR A 23 38.34 2.56 9.04
C THR A 23 38.43 3.18 10.44
N ASN A 24 37.63 4.20 10.74
CA ASN A 24 37.75 4.95 11.99
C ASN A 24 36.44 5.08 12.79
N GLY A 25 35.31 4.50 12.29
CA GLY A 25 34.02 4.55 12.94
C GLY A 25 33.32 5.91 12.92
N ASN A 26 33.88 6.92 12.28
CA ASN A 26 33.27 8.23 12.21
C ASN A 26 31.94 8.20 11.44
N ILE A 27 30.95 8.92 11.95
CA ILE A 27 29.63 9.03 11.35
C ILE A 27 29.55 10.39 10.66
N SER A 28 29.15 10.41 9.40
CA SER A 28 28.93 11.63 8.62
C SER A 28 27.58 11.59 7.90
N SER A 29 26.85 12.71 7.91
CA SER A 29 25.64 12.84 7.08
C SER A 29 26.05 12.92 5.62
N ILE A 30 25.45 12.09 4.79
CA ILE A 30 25.73 12.00 3.35
C ILE A 30 24.57 12.47 2.50
N GLN A 31 23.34 12.34 2.99
CA GLN A 31 22.15 12.78 2.28
C GLN A 31 21.01 13.12 3.23
N ALA A 32 20.29 14.20 2.91
CA ALA A 32 19.01 14.56 3.51
C ALA A 32 17.92 14.51 2.45
N ILE A 33 16.91 13.66 2.65
CA ILE A 33 15.73 13.54 1.78
C ILE A 33 14.59 14.27 2.50
N THR A 34 14.25 15.45 2.01
CA THR A 34 13.24 16.35 2.62
C THR A 34 11.90 16.28 1.89
N GLY A 35 10.87 16.93 2.42
CA GLY A 35 9.56 17.02 1.77
C GLY A 35 8.74 15.72 1.82
N GLN A 36 9.09 14.80 2.72
CA GLN A 36 8.40 13.53 2.88
C GLN A 36 7.12 13.72 3.70
N ALA A 37 6.07 14.28 3.09
CA ALA A 37 4.81 14.62 3.77
C ALA A 37 4.11 13.41 4.41
N TRP A 38 4.45 12.20 4.01
CA TRP A 38 3.94 10.96 4.61
C TRP A 38 4.61 10.61 5.96
N LEU A 39 5.80 11.17 6.24
CA LEU A 39 6.48 11.05 7.54
C LEU A 39 5.95 12.15 8.48
N VAL A 40 4.80 11.91 9.09
CA VAL A 40 4.20 12.83 10.04
C VAL A 40 4.64 12.47 11.46
N ASN A 41 5.16 13.44 12.17
CA ASN A 41 5.44 13.34 13.61
C ASN A 41 5.10 14.65 14.30
N THR A 42 3.84 14.82 14.64
CA THR A 42 3.33 15.97 15.36
C THR A 42 2.76 15.52 16.71
N THR A 43 2.50 16.45 17.60
CA THR A 43 1.89 16.15 18.93
C THR A 43 0.53 15.45 18.80
N SER A 44 -0.21 15.70 17.71
CA SER A 44 -1.52 15.08 17.41
C SER A 44 -1.41 13.81 16.56
N ALA A 45 -0.25 13.52 16.00
CA ALA A 45 0.00 12.36 15.12
C ALA A 45 1.46 11.89 15.24
N PRO A 46 1.86 11.26 16.36
CA PRO A 46 3.24 10.84 16.62
C PRO A 46 3.54 9.49 15.95
N TYR A 47 3.39 9.40 14.62
CA TYR A 47 3.40 8.12 13.89
C TYR A 47 4.79 7.55 13.61
N LEU A 48 5.89 8.21 13.94
CA LEU A 48 7.23 7.67 13.64
C LEU A 48 7.51 6.32 14.31
N GLU A 49 6.97 6.08 15.49
CA GLU A 49 7.13 4.82 16.22
C GLU A 49 6.27 3.67 15.66
N GLU A 50 5.27 3.99 14.84
CA GLU A 50 4.35 3.01 14.24
C GLU A 50 4.85 2.45 12.90
N TYR A 51 5.90 3.06 12.32
CA TYR A 51 6.48 2.55 11.09
C TYR A 51 7.23 1.25 11.34
N THR A 52 7.02 0.31 10.45
CA THR A 52 7.74 -0.97 10.42
C THR A 52 8.66 -1.02 9.21
N PHE A 53 9.81 -1.68 9.38
CA PHE A 53 10.87 -1.72 8.40
C PHE A 53 11.27 -3.16 8.10
N ALA A 54 11.52 -3.44 6.82
CA ALA A 54 12.15 -4.68 6.36
C ALA A 54 13.17 -4.33 5.29
N GLN A 55 14.35 -4.96 5.34
CA GLN A 55 15.42 -4.70 4.38
C GLN A 55 15.75 -5.96 3.59
N GLN A 56 15.96 -5.77 2.29
CA GLN A 56 16.50 -6.77 1.40
C GLN A 56 17.52 -6.12 0.46
N GLY A 57 18.80 -6.45 0.63
CA GLY A 57 19.89 -5.82 -0.13
C GLY A 57 19.89 -4.30 0.02
N ASP A 58 19.86 -3.59 -1.08
CA ASP A 58 19.87 -2.12 -1.13
C ASP A 58 18.49 -1.48 -0.98
N ILE A 59 17.46 -2.25 -0.68
CA ILE A 59 16.07 -1.77 -0.55
C ILE A 59 15.60 -1.95 0.89
N MET A 60 15.13 -0.87 1.49
CA MET A 60 14.36 -0.88 2.75
C MET A 60 12.90 -0.61 2.45
N PHE A 61 12.04 -1.55 2.80
CA PHE A 61 10.58 -1.39 2.76
C PHE A 61 10.12 -0.72 4.04
N ILE A 62 9.21 0.23 3.90
CA ILE A 62 8.68 1.05 4.99
C ILE A 62 7.16 0.94 4.92
N ALA A 63 6.55 0.43 5.99
CA ALA A 63 5.11 0.22 6.06
C ALA A 63 4.51 0.88 7.32
N HIS A 64 3.29 1.36 7.16
CA HIS A 64 2.47 1.95 8.21
C HIS A 64 1.00 1.69 7.90
N GLN A 65 0.14 1.59 8.93
CA GLN A 65 -1.26 1.21 8.76
C GLN A 65 -2.10 2.20 7.93
N THR A 66 -1.75 3.49 7.91
CA THR A 66 -2.52 4.55 7.23
C THR A 66 -1.76 5.24 6.10
N VAL A 67 -0.54 4.79 5.80
CA VAL A 67 0.32 5.39 4.77
C VAL A 67 0.61 4.34 3.71
N ALA A 68 0.50 4.71 2.44
CA ALA A 68 0.89 3.81 1.34
C ALA A 68 2.35 3.35 1.53
N PRO A 69 2.66 2.06 1.40
CA PRO A 69 4.00 1.52 1.60
C PRO A 69 5.03 2.26 0.75
N ARG A 70 6.23 2.44 1.31
CA ARG A 70 7.36 3.10 0.65
C ARG A 70 8.54 2.15 0.57
N LYS A 71 9.45 2.45 -0.34
CA LYS A 71 10.78 1.84 -0.40
C LYS A 71 11.83 2.95 -0.44
N LEU A 72 12.83 2.80 0.42
CA LEU A 72 14.07 3.57 0.37
C LEU A 72 15.09 2.69 -0.34
N ILE A 73 15.66 3.17 -1.43
CA ILE A 73 16.56 2.42 -2.31
C ILE A 73 17.91 3.11 -2.29
N ARG A 74 18.97 2.36 -2.02
CA ARG A 74 20.34 2.83 -2.25
C ARG A 74 20.67 2.67 -3.72
N THR A 75 20.90 3.77 -4.41
CA THR A 75 21.25 3.81 -5.83
C THR A 75 22.73 4.07 -6.08
N GLY A 76 23.49 4.38 -5.05
CA GLY A 76 24.94 4.60 -5.08
C GLY A 76 25.52 4.66 -3.67
N LEU A 77 26.83 4.89 -3.55
CA LEU A 77 27.54 4.93 -2.26
C LEU A 77 27.01 6.03 -1.32
N THR A 78 26.54 7.13 -1.87
CA THR A 78 26.04 8.29 -1.11
C THR A 78 24.65 8.72 -1.58
N THR A 79 23.98 7.92 -2.39
CA THR A 79 22.72 8.30 -3.03
C THR A 79 21.61 7.32 -2.70
N PHE A 80 20.51 7.87 -2.19
CA PHE A 80 19.30 7.13 -1.83
C PHE A 80 18.07 7.82 -2.44
N THR A 81 17.09 7.03 -2.83
CA THR A 81 15.81 7.51 -3.35
C THR A 81 14.65 6.91 -2.57
N VAL A 82 13.56 7.66 -2.44
CA VAL A 82 12.32 7.19 -1.83
C VAL A 82 11.24 7.11 -2.90
N GLU A 83 10.59 5.96 -2.98
CA GLU A 83 9.51 5.72 -3.91
C GLU A 83 8.29 5.13 -3.19
N THR A 84 7.09 5.36 -3.74
CA THR A 84 5.92 4.59 -3.33
C THR A 84 6.09 3.15 -3.80
N TYR A 85 5.86 2.19 -2.91
CA TYR A 85 5.82 0.80 -3.30
C TYR A 85 4.50 0.52 -4.01
N VAL A 86 4.58 0.08 -5.23
CA VAL A 86 3.42 -0.33 -6.03
C VAL A 86 3.45 -1.85 -6.14
N PHE A 87 2.35 -2.49 -5.74
CA PHE A 87 2.18 -3.93 -5.91
C PHE A 87 1.95 -4.24 -7.39
N GLU A 88 2.57 -5.32 -7.87
CA GLU A 88 2.28 -5.80 -9.22
C GLU A 88 0.85 -6.31 -9.32
N GLU A 89 0.14 -5.88 -10.35
CA GLU A 89 -1.24 -6.29 -10.62
C GLU A 89 -1.32 -7.53 -11.53
N SER A 90 -0.24 -7.80 -12.27
CA SER A 90 -0.16 -8.97 -13.15
C SER A 90 1.27 -9.46 -13.35
N VAL A 91 1.43 -10.78 -13.44
CA VAL A 91 2.68 -11.45 -13.84
C VAL A 91 2.34 -12.44 -14.95
N ASN A 92 3.06 -12.36 -16.08
CA ASN A 92 2.82 -13.19 -17.26
C ASN A 92 1.35 -13.18 -17.76
N SER A 93 0.70 -12.02 -17.69
CA SER A 93 -0.73 -11.82 -18.01
C SER A 93 -1.71 -12.49 -17.06
N GLU A 94 -1.24 -13.05 -15.95
CA GLU A 94 -2.08 -13.56 -14.88
C GLU A 94 -2.24 -12.50 -13.78
N HIS A 95 -3.44 -12.37 -13.24
CA HIS A 95 -3.72 -11.43 -12.15
C HIS A 95 -3.03 -11.84 -10.85
N VAL A 96 -2.34 -10.91 -10.22
CA VAL A 96 -1.75 -11.06 -8.89
C VAL A 96 -2.71 -10.48 -7.85
N PHE A 97 -3.17 -11.33 -6.93
CA PHE A 97 -4.05 -10.89 -5.84
C PHE A 97 -3.30 -9.96 -4.89
N GLN A 98 -3.89 -8.80 -4.65
CA GLN A 98 -3.28 -7.77 -3.81
C GLN A 98 -3.42 -8.11 -2.33
N PRO A 99 -2.48 -7.70 -1.46
CA PRO A 99 -2.70 -7.72 -0.03
C PRO A 99 -3.86 -6.78 0.35
N TYR A 100 -4.66 -7.18 1.30
CA TYR A 100 -5.84 -6.42 1.73
C TYR A 100 -5.81 -6.16 3.24
N TYR A 101 -6.49 -5.11 3.62
CA TYR A 101 -6.71 -4.79 5.02
C TYR A 101 -7.70 -5.79 5.65
N PRO A 102 -7.60 -6.08 6.95
CA PRO A 102 -8.58 -6.92 7.63
C PRO A 102 -10.00 -6.41 7.43
N PHE A 103 -10.93 -7.33 7.24
CA PHE A 103 -12.34 -6.98 7.07
C PHE A 103 -12.87 -6.23 8.28
N GLN A 104 -13.66 -5.19 8.01
CA GLN A 104 -14.52 -4.55 8.99
C GLN A 104 -15.96 -4.85 8.63
N ASP A 105 -16.79 -5.16 9.60
CA ASP A 105 -18.23 -5.22 9.41
C ASP A 105 -18.76 -3.78 9.38
N LEU A 106 -19.11 -3.33 8.19
CA LEU A 106 -19.65 -1.98 7.95
C LEU A 106 -21.17 -1.96 7.96
N GLY A 107 -21.84 -3.09 8.18
CA GLY A 107 -23.28 -3.23 8.06
C GLY A 107 -23.81 -3.00 6.64
N VAL A 108 -22.92 -3.02 5.64
CA VAL A 108 -23.26 -2.81 4.23
C VAL A 108 -23.00 -4.08 3.45
N THR A 109 -24.02 -4.57 2.73
CA THR A 109 -23.87 -5.72 1.85
C THR A 109 -23.48 -5.28 0.44
N LEU A 110 -22.76 -6.16 -0.28
CA LEU A 110 -22.32 -5.95 -1.65
C LEU A 110 -22.92 -7.02 -2.57
N SER A 111 -23.52 -6.59 -3.67
CA SER A 111 -24.01 -7.45 -4.75
C SER A 111 -23.30 -7.16 -6.06
N SER A 112 -23.30 -8.15 -6.97
CA SER A 112 -22.74 -8.00 -8.30
C SER A 112 -23.70 -8.57 -9.35
N ASN A 113 -23.74 -7.95 -10.52
CA ASN A 113 -24.53 -8.44 -11.66
C ASN A 113 -23.89 -9.66 -12.37
N ALA A 114 -22.68 -10.05 -11.99
CA ALA A 114 -21.98 -11.20 -12.55
C ALA A 114 -20.92 -11.73 -11.57
N THR A 115 -20.49 -12.96 -11.78
CA THR A 115 -19.52 -13.63 -10.90
C THR A 115 -18.06 -13.37 -11.27
N SER A 116 -17.77 -12.89 -12.49
CA SER A 116 -16.41 -12.62 -12.96
C SER A 116 -16.39 -11.71 -14.18
N GLY A 117 -15.20 -11.24 -14.55
CA GLY A 117 -14.91 -10.50 -15.78
C GLY A 117 -14.98 -8.99 -15.62
N SER A 118 -14.73 -8.26 -16.71
CA SER A 118 -14.67 -6.81 -16.75
C SER A 118 -16.02 -6.15 -17.00
N GLY A 119 -16.13 -4.84 -16.65
CA GLY A 119 -17.33 -4.04 -16.85
C GLY A 119 -18.53 -4.50 -16.02
N ARG A 120 -18.27 -5.05 -14.83
CA ARG A 120 -19.32 -5.54 -13.93
C ARG A 120 -19.80 -4.45 -13.02
N THR A 121 -21.11 -4.49 -12.72
CA THR A 121 -21.71 -3.54 -11.78
C THR A 121 -21.69 -4.15 -10.38
N LEU A 122 -21.11 -3.42 -9.44
CA LEU A 122 -21.19 -3.71 -8.02
C LEU A 122 -22.13 -2.72 -7.37
N THR A 123 -23.03 -3.21 -6.51
CA THR A 123 -24.04 -2.39 -5.82
C THR A 123 -24.01 -2.71 -4.33
N THR A 124 -23.98 -1.65 -3.52
CA THR A 124 -24.06 -1.75 -2.05
C THR A 124 -25.47 -1.47 -1.55
N SER A 125 -25.82 -2.02 -0.38
CA SER A 125 -27.15 -1.82 0.25
C SER A 125 -27.34 -0.42 0.83
N ALA A 126 -26.28 0.35 1.01
CA ALA A 126 -26.29 1.74 1.48
C ALA A 126 -25.14 2.52 0.84
N ASP A 127 -25.12 3.84 0.99
CA ASP A 127 -24.07 4.71 0.48
C ASP A 127 -22.69 4.32 1.05
N TYR A 128 -21.77 4.00 0.16
CA TYR A 128 -20.42 3.56 0.52
C TYR A 128 -19.34 4.11 -0.42
N PHE A 129 -19.62 4.14 -1.72
CA PHE A 129 -18.62 4.50 -2.72
C PHE A 129 -18.45 6.01 -2.87
N THR A 130 -17.21 6.40 -3.19
CA THR A 130 -16.85 7.75 -3.64
C THR A 130 -16.06 7.66 -4.95
N SER A 131 -15.85 8.78 -5.63
CA SER A 131 -15.00 8.85 -6.83
C SER A 131 -13.55 8.40 -6.57
N ASP A 132 -13.08 8.60 -5.35
CA ASP A 132 -11.69 8.25 -4.95
C ASP A 132 -11.47 6.75 -4.83
N HIS A 133 -12.54 5.96 -4.84
CA HIS A 133 -12.44 4.49 -4.87
C HIS A 133 -12.11 3.93 -6.27
N VAL A 134 -12.06 4.76 -7.32
CA VAL A 134 -11.62 4.27 -8.64
C VAL A 134 -10.15 3.87 -8.59
N GLY A 135 -9.85 2.64 -9.01
CA GLY A 135 -8.53 2.02 -8.93
C GLY A 135 -8.32 1.15 -7.68
N VAL A 136 -9.19 1.26 -6.66
CA VAL A 136 -9.11 0.46 -5.43
C VAL A 136 -9.55 -0.98 -5.70
N TYR A 137 -8.90 -1.91 -5.01
CA TYR A 137 -9.27 -3.33 -5.00
C TYR A 137 -10.15 -3.65 -3.81
N LEU A 138 -11.24 -4.36 -4.06
CA LEU A 138 -12.13 -4.91 -3.04
C LEU A 138 -11.89 -6.42 -2.95
N LYS A 139 -11.61 -6.93 -1.75
CA LYS A 139 -11.56 -8.36 -1.48
C LYS A 139 -12.96 -8.88 -1.21
N ILE A 140 -13.42 -9.84 -2.01
CA ILE A 140 -14.76 -10.43 -1.91
C ILE A 140 -14.61 -11.96 -1.80
N GLY A 141 -14.56 -12.48 -0.60
CA GLY A 141 -14.26 -13.88 -0.36
C GLY A 141 -12.90 -14.28 -0.94
N LYS A 142 -12.88 -15.18 -1.94
CA LYS A 142 -11.65 -15.60 -2.65
C LYS A 142 -11.36 -14.82 -3.92
N ALA A 143 -12.28 -13.94 -4.35
CA ALA A 143 -12.13 -13.10 -5.53
C ALA A 143 -11.66 -11.69 -5.15
N GLU A 144 -11.23 -10.93 -6.13
CA GLU A 144 -10.97 -9.50 -6.04
C GLU A 144 -11.73 -8.74 -7.12
N ALA A 145 -12.13 -7.51 -6.82
CA ALA A 145 -12.72 -6.61 -7.79
C ALA A 145 -11.96 -5.28 -7.79
N LYS A 146 -11.38 -4.90 -8.94
CA LYS A 146 -10.81 -3.56 -9.14
C LYS A 146 -11.91 -2.63 -9.60
N ILE A 147 -12.19 -1.56 -8.86
CA ILE A 147 -13.14 -0.52 -9.27
C ILE A 147 -12.57 0.22 -10.46
N THR A 148 -13.29 0.24 -11.58
CA THR A 148 -12.87 0.89 -12.83
C THR A 148 -13.68 2.13 -13.17
N GLY A 149 -14.80 2.36 -12.49
CA GLY A 149 -15.61 3.55 -12.68
C GLY A 149 -16.59 3.78 -11.52
N PHE A 150 -16.83 5.04 -11.22
CA PHE A 150 -17.79 5.49 -10.21
C PHE A 150 -19.09 5.94 -10.88
N THR A 151 -20.21 5.42 -10.43
CA THR A 151 -21.55 5.83 -10.90
C THR A 151 -22.25 6.71 -9.88
N ASN A 152 -22.37 6.23 -8.65
CA ASN A 152 -22.94 6.95 -7.51
C ASN A 152 -22.50 6.27 -6.18
N ALA A 153 -22.98 6.79 -5.06
CA ALA A 153 -22.57 6.32 -3.74
C ALA A 153 -22.90 4.84 -3.45
N THR A 154 -23.82 4.23 -4.18
CA THR A 154 -24.18 2.81 -4.03
C THR A 154 -23.71 1.94 -5.20
N THR A 155 -23.19 2.51 -6.29
CA THR A 155 -22.95 1.76 -7.53
C THR A 155 -21.64 2.14 -8.18
N VAL A 156 -20.85 1.13 -8.52
CA VAL A 156 -19.59 1.26 -9.25
C VAL A 156 -19.46 0.22 -10.35
N THR A 157 -18.61 0.51 -11.33
CA THR A 157 -18.19 -0.47 -12.34
C THR A 157 -16.86 -1.06 -11.91
N ALA A 158 -16.68 -2.37 -12.12
CA ALA A 158 -15.47 -3.08 -11.71
C ALA A 158 -15.06 -4.18 -12.67
N THR A 159 -13.82 -4.61 -12.58
CA THR A 159 -13.31 -5.87 -13.13
C THR A 159 -13.14 -6.87 -11.99
N ILE A 160 -13.79 -8.03 -12.10
CA ILE A 160 -13.75 -9.09 -11.10
C ILE A 160 -12.74 -10.14 -11.54
N TYR A 161 -11.72 -10.37 -10.72
CA TYR A 161 -10.70 -11.39 -10.86
C TYR A 161 -11.02 -12.59 -9.97
N GLY A 162 -10.91 -13.78 -10.54
CA GLY A 162 -11.42 -15.01 -9.92
C GLY A 162 -12.94 -15.16 -10.10
N THR A 163 -13.58 -15.92 -9.22
CA THR A 163 -15.02 -16.17 -9.27
C THR A 163 -15.67 -15.85 -7.94
N LEU A 164 -16.62 -14.94 -7.95
CA LEU A 164 -17.51 -14.69 -6.80
C LEU A 164 -18.37 -15.95 -6.57
N ARG A 165 -18.35 -16.45 -5.36
CA ARG A 165 -19.33 -17.46 -4.94
C ARG A 165 -20.59 -16.72 -4.51
N GLN A 166 -21.75 -17.14 -5.03
CA GLN A 166 -23.02 -16.72 -4.45
C GLN A 166 -23.06 -17.30 -3.03
N GLN A 167 -23.33 -16.47 -2.05
CA GLN A 167 -23.74 -16.95 -0.74
C GLN A 167 -25.11 -17.59 -0.96
N LEU A 168 -25.17 -18.90 -0.86
CA LEU A 168 -26.44 -19.58 -0.75
C LEU A 168 -26.90 -19.29 0.68
N ASP A 169 -27.90 -18.43 0.81
CA ASP A 169 -28.66 -18.28 2.06
C ASP A 169 -29.38 -19.61 2.30
N ASN A 170 -28.67 -20.52 2.97
CA ASN A 170 -29.23 -21.74 3.51
C ASN A 170 -29.37 -21.62 5.04
N ASP A 171 -30.10 -20.59 5.46
CA ASP A 171 -30.67 -20.55 6.82
C ASP A 171 -32.16 -20.27 6.70
N ALA A 172 -32.92 -21.37 6.50
CA ALA A 172 -34.33 -21.44 6.77
C ALA A 172 -34.54 -22.46 7.90
#